data_230b1d7d3daa632a2bd672bdbbd431e3
#
_entry.id   230b1d7d3daa632a2bd672bdbbd431e3
#
_cell.length_a   1.000
_cell.length_b   1.000
_cell.length_c   1.000
_cell.angle_alpha   90.00
_cell.angle_beta   90.00
_cell.angle_gamma   90.00
#
_symmetry.space_group_name_H-M   'P 1'
#
loop_
_entity.id
_entity.type
_entity.pdbx_description
1 polymer ?
#
loop_
_entity_poly.entity_id
_entity_poly.type
_entity_poly.pdbx_seq_one_letter_code
_entity_poly.pdbx_strand_id
1 'polypeptide(L)'
;MLTALDETLHHQGPETFAHVLSTDHRFYDRQLMIGFSPDGKAGFLAGITVFKNMNVVEGFMVAQVHGNKQYNVRFSQPLRPFSDNMQAEVGPMNIDIVRPLQELRVRLAKGDYPIALDMTYEGVIPAGLQEPHTGRLDGRKHSDYMRYHQVGKANGWMEVDGERFEAVDWFAWRDHSWGVRPVVGGFEPFTGTQTAGGVASAAQTGDRGLFLIYFGFSNGVQAGDIQIKEDGSGKRFFLDGEVYNVGGPAIRVVDARHHIEFQPGTRLFATATMELDLANGETWHLKAKPVGKPWAFFGSGMDGGFFDGQGQGVYRSSELLTEVDVYDMSEPEIINMPDGSTRLPKHREQLTVCEINGVEGQAYVPMFVIGKQPRFGLPDR
;
A
#
# COMPACT_ATOMS: atom_id res chain seq x y z
N MET A 1 -5.28 -30.01 -7.31
CA MET A 1 -5.33 -29.42 -8.69
C MET A 1 -3.92 -29.04 -9.04
N LEU A 2 -3.45 -29.33 -10.27
CA LEU A 2 -2.13 -28.88 -10.75
C LEU A 2 -2.25 -27.50 -11.37
N THR A 3 -1.23 -26.67 -11.18
CA THR A 3 -1.05 -25.35 -11.79
C THR A 3 0.25 -25.30 -12.58
N ALA A 4 0.48 -24.25 -13.37
CA ALA A 4 1.75 -24.07 -14.09
C ALA A 4 2.95 -23.96 -13.15
N LEU A 5 2.74 -23.53 -11.90
CA LEU A 5 3.80 -23.46 -10.89
C LEU A 5 4.25 -24.86 -10.44
N ASP A 6 3.39 -25.88 -10.49
CA ASP A 6 3.75 -27.25 -10.10
C ASP A 6 4.76 -27.90 -11.05
N GLU A 7 4.99 -27.33 -12.26
CA GLU A 7 6.08 -27.74 -13.16
C GLU A 7 7.45 -27.27 -12.66
N THR A 8 7.50 -26.33 -11.72
CA THR A 8 8.75 -25.77 -11.19
C THR A 8 9.28 -26.61 -10.01
N LEU A 9 10.60 -26.52 -9.74
CA LEU A 9 11.25 -27.22 -8.61
C LEU A 9 11.25 -26.37 -7.33
N HIS A 10 10.10 -25.72 -7.01
CA HIS A 10 10.00 -24.76 -5.90
C HIS A 10 9.04 -25.18 -4.80
N HIS A 11 8.49 -26.40 -4.83
CA HIS A 11 7.63 -26.89 -3.75
C HIS A 11 8.38 -26.92 -2.42
N GLN A 12 7.72 -26.40 -1.37
CA GLN A 12 8.23 -26.39 0.01
C GLN A 12 7.33 -27.15 0.98
N GLY A 13 6.32 -27.85 0.47
CA GLY A 13 5.38 -28.68 1.21
C GLY A 13 4.85 -29.79 0.32
N PRO A 14 4.06 -30.73 0.85
CA PRO A 14 3.51 -31.87 0.09
C PRO A 14 2.30 -31.49 -0.78
N GLU A 15 1.79 -30.27 -0.67
CA GLU A 15 0.64 -29.78 -1.42
C GLU A 15 1.06 -29.13 -2.73
N THR A 16 0.13 -29.11 -3.69
CA THR A 16 0.28 -28.39 -4.94
C THR A 16 0.22 -26.88 -4.73
N PHE A 17 0.72 -26.08 -5.67
CA PHE A 17 0.64 -24.61 -5.61
C PHE A 17 -0.79 -24.05 -5.71
N ALA A 18 -1.78 -24.88 -6.06
CA ALA A 18 -3.18 -24.53 -5.97
C ALA A 18 -3.64 -24.23 -4.54
N HIS A 19 -2.94 -24.76 -3.54
CA HIS A 19 -3.28 -24.61 -2.12
C HIS A 19 -2.16 -23.88 -1.36
N VAL A 20 -2.53 -23.25 -0.26
CA VAL A 20 -1.61 -22.67 0.71
C VAL A 20 -1.70 -23.49 2.01
N LEU A 21 -0.62 -23.50 2.78
CA LEU A 21 -0.57 -24.28 4.03
C LEU A 21 -1.55 -23.75 5.10
N SER A 22 -1.90 -22.46 5.03
CA SER A 22 -2.92 -21.87 5.91
C SER A 22 -4.32 -22.13 5.35
N THR A 23 -5.25 -22.57 6.19
CA THR A 23 -6.68 -22.68 5.83
C THR A 23 -7.48 -21.40 6.14
N ASP A 24 -6.81 -20.37 6.63
CA ASP A 24 -7.45 -19.10 6.95
C ASP A 24 -7.94 -18.42 5.67
N HIS A 25 -9.24 -18.10 5.59
CA HIS A 25 -9.85 -17.45 4.42
C HIS A 25 -9.28 -16.04 4.16
N ARG A 26 -8.62 -15.44 5.15
CA ARG A 26 -7.93 -14.14 5.05
C ARG A 26 -6.52 -14.25 4.48
N PHE A 27 -6.05 -15.45 4.12
CA PHE A 27 -4.75 -15.59 3.48
C PHE A 27 -4.75 -14.91 2.12
N TYR A 28 -3.79 -14.02 1.92
CA TYR A 28 -3.60 -13.25 0.70
C TYR A 28 -2.14 -13.24 0.27
N ASP A 29 -1.92 -12.94 -0.99
CA ASP A 29 -0.62 -12.64 -1.58
C ASP A 29 -0.79 -11.45 -2.52
N ARG A 30 -0.10 -10.32 -2.25
CA ARG A 30 -0.36 -9.04 -2.91
C ARG A 30 0.91 -8.34 -3.33
N GLN A 31 0.93 -7.89 -4.59
CA GLN A 31 1.83 -6.87 -5.07
C GLN A 31 1.12 -5.52 -5.14
N LEU A 32 1.79 -4.47 -4.70
CA LEU A 32 1.33 -3.09 -4.75
C LEU A 32 2.47 -2.20 -5.20
N MET A 33 2.17 -1.24 -6.09
CA MET A 33 3.11 -0.25 -6.58
C MET A 33 2.49 1.13 -6.60
N ILE A 34 3.28 2.12 -6.25
CA ILE A 34 2.94 3.54 -6.30
C ILE A 34 3.98 4.23 -7.15
N GLY A 35 3.56 5.18 -7.96
CA GLY A 35 4.46 6.06 -8.68
C GLY A 35 3.85 7.44 -8.85
N PHE A 36 4.68 8.49 -8.84
CA PHE A 36 4.20 9.85 -9.01
C PHE A 36 5.27 10.77 -9.57
N SER A 37 4.79 11.80 -10.28
CA SER A 37 5.63 12.84 -10.88
C SER A 37 6.33 13.68 -9.81
N PRO A 38 7.52 14.22 -10.09
CA PRO A 38 8.27 15.06 -9.14
C PRO A 38 7.49 16.26 -8.60
N ASP A 39 6.59 16.81 -9.40
CA ASP A 39 5.75 17.94 -9.01
C ASP A 39 4.41 17.55 -8.35
N GLY A 40 4.15 16.24 -8.18
CA GLY A 40 2.94 15.72 -7.57
C GLY A 40 1.66 15.91 -8.39
N LYS A 41 1.76 16.35 -9.66
CA LYS A 41 0.57 16.60 -10.51
C LYS A 41 -0.07 15.35 -11.04
N ALA A 42 0.70 14.27 -11.18
CA ALA A 42 0.22 12.99 -11.65
C ALA A 42 0.81 11.86 -10.80
N GLY A 43 -0.01 10.88 -10.49
CA GLY A 43 0.44 9.70 -9.76
C GLY A 43 -0.57 8.58 -9.84
N PHE A 44 -0.10 7.37 -9.56
CA PHE A 44 -0.90 6.16 -9.57
C PHE A 44 -0.59 5.26 -8.39
N LEU A 45 -1.57 4.45 -8.03
CA LEU A 45 -1.48 3.34 -7.10
C LEU A 45 -2.08 2.12 -7.79
N ALA A 46 -1.30 1.06 -7.92
CA ALA A 46 -1.69 -0.18 -8.59
C ALA A 46 -1.45 -1.38 -7.69
N GLY A 47 -2.30 -2.39 -7.76
CA GLY A 47 -2.05 -3.64 -7.05
C GLY A 47 -2.87 -4.79 -7.57
N ILE A 48 -2.31 -5.99 -7.43
CA ILE A 48 -3.01 -7.27 -7.65
C ILE A 48 -2.85 -8.12 -6.42
N THR A 49 -3.94 -8.74 -6.00
CA THR A 49 -4.02 -9.58 -4.81
C THR A 49 -4.66 -10.91 -5.15
N VAL A 50 -4.03 -12.01 -4.75
CA VAL A 50 -4.55 -13.36 -4.88
C VAL A 50 -5.00 -13.86 -3.52
N PHE A 51 -6.23 -14.39 -3.46
CA PHE A 51 -6.84 -15.01 -2.28
C PHE A 51 -7.14 -16.48 -2.59
N LYS A 52 -6.12 -17.34 -2.47
CA LYS A 52 -6.22 -18.75 -2.91
C LYS A 52 -7.32 -19.52 -2.19
N ASN A 53 -7.50 -19.32 -0.88
CA ASN A 53 -8.53 -19.98 -0.10
C ASN A 53 -9.96 -19.52 -0.41
N MET A 54 -10.10 -18.34 -1.01
CA MET A 54 -11.39 -17.79 -1.47
C MET A 54 -11.63 -18.02 -2.95
N ASN A 55 -10.65 -18.53 -3.68
CA ASN A 55 -10.66 -18.63 -5.15
C ASN A 55 -10.93 -17.30 -5.85
N VAL A 56 -10.30 -16.23 -5.37
CA VAL A 56 -10.46 -14.86 -5.88
C VAL A 56 -9.11 -14.27 -6.26
N VAL A 57 -9.07 -13.56 -7.37
CA VAL A 57 -8.03 -12.60 -7.71
C VAL A 57 -8.66 -11.23 -7.93
N GLU A 58 -8.06 -10.22 -7.35
CA GLU A 58 -8.51 -8.82 -7.44
C GLU A 58 -7.38 -7.91 -7.85
N GLY A 59 -7.72 -6.88 -8.61
CA GLY A 59 -6.79 -5.83 -9.00
C GLY A 59 -7.41 -4.46 -8.87
N PHE A 60 -6.58 -3.45 -8.74
CA PHE A 60 -7.02 -2.07 -8.74
C PHE A 60 -5.98 -1.16 -9.37
N MET A 61 -6.50 -0.09 -9.96
CA MET A 61 -5.73 1.05 -10.41
C MET A 61 -6.42 2.32 -9.89
N VAL A 62 -5.65 3.14 -9.18
CA VAL A 62 -6.08 4.44 -8.69
C VAL A 62 -5.17 5.48 -9.30
N ALA A 63 -5.72 6.56 -9.82
CA ALA A 63 -4.94 7.65 -10.39
C ALA A 63 -5.41 9.00 -9.84
N GLN A 64 -4.47 9.90 -9.60
CA GLN A 64 -4.72 11.31 -9.33
C GLN A 64 -3.98 12.16 -10.34
N VAL A 65 -4.68 13.14 -10.90
CA VAL A 65 -4.11 14.14 -11.79
C VAL A 65 -4.66 15.50 -11.43
N HIS A 66 -3.81 16.54 -11.42
CA HIS A 66 -4.17 17.93 -11.11
C HIS A 66 -4.97 18.17 -9.80
N GLY A 67 -4.96 17.20 -8.89
CA GLY A 67 -5.19 17.42 -7.47
C GLY A 67 -6.59 17.26 -6.90
N ASN A 68 -7.71 17.38 -7.63
CA ASN A 68 -9.03 17.38 -6.98
C ASN A 68 -9.88 16.15 -7.24
N LYS A 69 -9.46 15.26 -8.11
CA LYS A 69 -10.16 14.02 -8.41
C LYS A 69 -9.23 12.82 -8.22
N GLN A 70 -9.81 11.77 -7.72
CA GLN A 70 -9.19 10.47 -7.70
C GLN A 70 -10.04 9.50 -8.51
N TYR A 71 -9.47 8.97 -9.57
CA TYR A 71 -10.08 7.99 -10.46
C TYR A 71 -9.73 6.60 -9.97
N ASN A 72 -10.72 5.71 -9.87
CA ASN A 72 -10.57 4.37 -9.36
C ASN A 72 -11.13 3.34 -10.33
N VAL A 73 -10.38 2.30 -10.58
CA VAL A 73 -10.82 1.11 -11.32
C VAL A 73 -10.49 -0.11 -10.48
N ARG A 74 -11.46 -0.99 -10.27
CA ARG A 74 -11.31 -2.23 -9.50
C ARG A 74 -11.79 -3.41 -10.32
N PHE A 75 -11.06 -4.50 -10.21
CA PHE A 75 -11.36 -5.77 -10.87
C PHE A 75 -11.47 -6.87 -9.82
N SER A 76 -12.42 -7.78 -9.99
CA SER A 76 -12.55 -9.00 -9.19
C SER A 76 -13.04 -10.13 -10.06
N GLN A 77 -12.39 -11.29 -9.98
CA GLN A 77 -12.83 -12.50 -10.68
C GLN A 77 -12.39 -13.75 -9.90
N PRO A 78 -12.96 -14.93 -10.24
CA PRO A 78 -12.40 -16.18 -9.74
C PRO A 78 -10.94 -16.34 -10.13
N LEU A 79 -10.13 -16.80 -9.19
CA LEU A 79 -8.73 -17.11 -9.49
C LEU A 79 -8.67 -18.25 -10.51
N ARG A 80 -9.45 -19.30 -10.33
CA ARG A 80 -9.51 -20.46 -11.21
C ARG A 80 -10.85 -20.56 -11.93
N PRO A 81 -10.81 -20.91 -13.21
CA PRO A 81 -9.67 -21.38 -13.99
C PRO A 81 -8.84 -20.29 -14.68
N PHE A 82 -9.04 -19.01 -14.35
CA PHE A 82 -8.54 -17.89 -15.15
C PHE A 82 -7.06 -17.55 -14.90
N SER A 83 -6.57 -17.70 -13.67
CA SER A 83 -5.22 -17.26 -13.32
C SER A 83 -4.53 -18.26 -12.39
N ASP A 84 -3.78 -19.19 -12.97
CA ASP A 84 -2.92 -20.14 -12.26
C ASP A 84 -1.53 -20.17 -12.90
N ASN A 85 -1.07 -19.00 -13.35
CA ASN A 85 0.22 -18.81 -13.99
C ASN A 85 1.24 -18.13 -13.05
N MET A 86 2.43 -17.90 -13.54
CA MET A 86 3.52 -17.24 -12.80
C MET A 86 3.37 -15.72 -12.74
N GLN A 87 2.50 -15.12 -13.54
CA GLN A 87 2.30 -13.69 -13.61
C GLN A 87 1.05 -13.28 -12.82
N ALA A 88 1.09 -12.12 -12.19
CA ALA A 88 -0.08 -11.55 -11.55
C ALA A 88 -0.95 -10.87 -12.62
N GLU A 89 -2.17 -11.38 -12.82
CA GLU A 89 -3.13 -10.85 -13.79
C GLU A 89 -4.58 -10.91 -13.28
N VAL A 90 -5.37 -9.93 -13.66
CA VAL A 90 -6.82 -9.88 -13.45
C VAL A 90 -7.47 -9.07 -14.56
N GLY A 91 -8.29 -9.70 -15.38
CA GLY A 91 -8.87 -9.04 -16.54
C GLY A 91 -7.83 -8.33 -17.40
N PRO A 92 -7.98 -7.01 -17.64
CA PRO A 92 -7.05 -6.23 -18.47
C PRO A 92 -5.78 -5.75 -17.75
N MET A 93 -5.62 -6.07 -16.47
CA MET A 93 -4.51 -5.61 -15.64
C MET A 93 -3.48 -6.71 -15.42
N ASN A 94 -2.18 -6.37 -15.57
CA ASN A 94 -1.06 -7.28 -15.32
C ASN A 94 0.05 -6.60 -14.51
N ILE A 95 0.74 -7.41 -13.71
CA ILE A 95 2.04 -7.08 -13.14
C ILE A 95 3.01 -8.19 -13.55
N ASP A 96 3.86 -7.90 -14.53
CA ASP A 96 4.85 -8.85 -15.04
C ASP A 96 6.15 -8.72 -14.23
N ILE A 97 6.71 -9.85 -13.81
CA ILE A 97 8.03 -9.91 -13.19
C ILE A 97 9.07 -9.99 -14.33
N VAL A 98 9.69 -8.86 -14.64
CA VAL A 98 10.73 -8.79 -15.71
C VAL A 98 12.05 -9.31 -15.19
N ARG A 99 12.51 -8.80 -14.05
CA ARG A 99 13.69 -9.30 -13.31
C ARG A 99 13.32 -9.39 -11.82
N PRO A 100 13.29 -10.60 -11.23
CA PRO A 100 12.90 -10.78 -9.83
C PRO A 100 13.66 -9.85 -8.87
N LEU A 101 12.93 -9.20 -7.96
CA LEU A 101 13.41 -8.24 -6.98
C LEU A 101 14.09 -6.98 -7.56
N GLN A 102 14.02 -6.75 -8.87
CA GLN A 102 14.67 -5.62 -9.53
C GLN A 102 13.71 -4.85 -10.43
N GLU A 103 12.94 -5.54 -11.28
CA GLU A 103 12.15 -4.89 -12.33
C GLU A 103 10.79 -5.55 -12.50
N LEU A 104 9.76 -4.72 -12.49
CA LEU A 104 8.38 -5.11 -12.78
C LEU A 104 7.85 -4.25 -13.92
N ARG A 105 6.87 -4.77 -14.67
CA ARG A 105 6.07 -3.97 -15.60
C ARG A 105 4.61 -4.06 -15.19
N VAL A 106 3.99 -2.92 -14.95
CA VAL A 106 2.58 -2.81 -14.62
C VAL A 106 1.82 -2.26 -15.80
N ARG A 107 0.76 -2.94 -16.20
CA ARG A 107 -0.05 -2.57 -17.35
C ARG A 107 -1.53 -2.62 -17.01
N LEU A 108 -2.25 -1.61 -17.46
CA LEU A 108 -3.69 -1.60 -17.58
C LEU A 108 -4.04 -1.19 -19.01
N ALA A 109 -4.62 -2.12 -19.77
CA ALA A 109 -5.05 -1.85 -21.16
C ALA A 109 -6.20 -0.81 -21.17
N LYS A 110 -6.37 -0.09 -22.28
CA LYS A 110 -7.53 0.80 -22.47
C LYS A 110 -8.84 0.00 -22.46
N GLY A 111 -9.87 0.57 -21.85
CA GLY A 111 -11.21 -0.02 -21.74
C GLY A 111 -12.26 1.05 -21.45
N ASP A 112 -13.45 0.63 -21.04
CA ASP A 112 -14.56 1.52 -20.65
C ASP A 112 -14.33 2.07 -19.22
N TYR A 113 -13.15 2.60 -18.96
CA TYR A 113 -12.75 3.24 -17.71
C TYR A 113 -11.69 4.31 -17.98
N PRO A 114 -11.53 5.29 -17.08
CA PRO A 114 -10.75 6.49 -17.36
C PRO A 114 -9.23 6.35 -17.24
N ILE A 115 -8.70 5.17 -16.93
CA ILE A 115 -7.26 4.96 -16.70
C ILE A 115 -6.71 3.93 -17.66
N ALA A 116 -5.57 4.24 -18.28
CA ALA A 116 -4.71 3.26 -18.95
C ALA A 116 -3.26 3.52 -18.54
N LEU A 117 -2.43 2.48 -18.47
CA LEU A 117 -1.08 2.61 -17.97
C LEU A 117 -0.17 1.52 -18.53
N ASP A 118 1.06 1.90 -18.80
CA ASP A 118 2.17 0.97 -19.10
C ASP A 118 3.44 1.56 -18.46
N MET A 119 3.79 1.01 -17.28
CA MET A 119 4.90 1.50 -16.47
C MET A 119 5.87 0.38 -16.16
N THR A 120 7.15 0.64 -16.35
CA THR A 120 8.24 -0.17 -15.84
C THR A 120 8.70 0.40 -14.52
N TYR A 121 8.71 -0.42 -13.48
CA TYR A 121 9.31 -0.14 -12.18
C TYR A 121 10.72 -0.72 -12.15
N GLU A 122 11.69 0.05 -11.69
CA GLU A 122 13.05 -0.42 -11.41
C GLU A 122 13.47 -0.05 -9.99
N GLY A 123 13.92 -1.03 -9.19
CA GLY A 123 14.41 -0.82 -7.83
C GLY A 123 15.71 0.00 -7.82
N VAL A 124 15.73 1.07 -7.03
CA VAL A 124 16.93 1.90 -6.79
C VAL A 124 17.78 1.30 -5.67
N ILE A 125 17.14 0.62 -4.73
CA ILE A 125 17.78 -0.12 -3.63
C ILE A 125 17.30 -1.57 -3.64
N PRO A 126 17.98 -2.50 -2.97
CA PRO A 126 17.49 -3.86 -2.77
C PRO A 126 16.12 -3.90 -2.08
N ALA A 127 15.35 -4.95 -2.33
CA ALA A 127 14.11 -5.19 -1.61
C ALA A 127 14.43 -5.53 -0.14
N GLY A 128 13.88 -4.73 0.79
CA GLY A 128 14.09 -4.88 2.23
C GLY A 128 12.99 -5.73 2.87
N LEU A 129 13.32 -6.96 3.30
CA LEU A 129 12.39 -7.83 4.04
C LEU A 129 12.21 -7.28 5.45
N GLN A 130 10.96 -7.00 5.82
CA GLN A 130 10.61 -6.52 7.16
C GLN A 130 10.54 -7.66 8.18
N GLU A 131 10.66 -7.29 9.46
CA GLU A 131 10.37 -8.19 10.57
C GLU A 131 8.93 -8.74 10.48
N PRO A 132 8.70 -10.01 10.90
CA PRO A 132 7.37 -10.63 10.81
C PRO A 132 6.29 -9.84 11.56
N HIS A 133 5.17 -9.62 10.89
CA HIS A 133 4.01 -8.96 11.48
C HIS A 133 3.07 -9.99 12.10
N THR A 134 3.22 -10.24 13.39
CA THR A 134 2.39 -11.20 14.13
C THR A 134 1.53 -10.47 15.18
N GLY A 135 0.30 -10.91 15.37
CA GLY A 135 -0.60 -10.36 16.36
C GLY A 135 -1.72 -11.32 16.75
N ARG A 136 -2.15 -11.21 17.99
CA ARG A 136 -3.31 -11.92 18.50
C ARG A 136 -4.31 -10.94 19.10
N LEU A 137 -5.60 -11.22 18.87
CA LEU A 137 -6.72 -10.51 19.48
C LEU A 137 -7.60 -11.57 20.16
N ASP A 138 -7.88 -11.39 21.44
CA ASP A 138 -8.67 -12.32 22.26
C ASP A 138 -8.20 -13.78 22.14
N GLY A 139 -6.87 -13.98 22.12
CA GLY A 139 -6.24 -15.30 22.00
C GLY A 139 -6.19 -15.87 20.57
N ARG A 140 -6.94 -15.32 19.61
CA ARG A 140 -6.97 -15.75 18.21
C ARG A 140 -5.88 -15.04 17.42
N LYS A 141 -5.28 -15.76 16.46
CA LYS A 141 -4.34 -15.16 15.49
C LYS A 141 -5.10 -14.14 14.63
N HIS A 142 -4.70 -12.88 14.74
CA HIS A 142 -5.34 -11.76 14.07
C HIS A 142 -4.55 -11.33 12.84
N SER A 143 -3.22 -11.30 12.95
CA SER A 143 -2.31 -11.04 11.86
C SER A 143 -1.12 -11.99 11.92
N ASP A 144 -0.65 -12.43 10.75
CA ASP A 144 0.49 -13.31 10.57
C ASP A 144 0.95 -13.20 9.12
N TYR A 145 1.74 -12.17 8.83
CA TYR A 145 2.16 -11.90 7.46
C TYR A 145 3.59 -11.38 7.40
N MET A 146 4.21 -11.64 6.26
CA MET A 146 5.50 -11.10 5.86
C MET A 146 5.32 -10.02 4.80
N ARG A 147 6.34 -9.20 4.64
CA ARG A 147 6.35 -8.13 3.65
C ARG A 147 7.77 -7.69 3.35
N TYR A 148 8.01 -7.28 2.11
CA TYR A 148 9.15 -6.46 1.77
C TYR A 148 8.70 -5.18 1.06
N HIS A 149 9.49 -4.14 1.23
CA HIS A 149 9.37 -2.89 0.51
C HIS A 149 10.57 -2.66 -0.40
N GLN A 150 10.39 -1.81 -1.38
CA GLN A 150 11.50 -1.37 -2.22
C GLN A 150 11.21 0.01 -2.80
N VAL A 151 12.15 0.93 -2.62
CA VAL A 151 12.15 2.23 -3.31
C VAL A 151 12.73 2.05 -4.70
N GLY A 152 12.13 2.70 -5.68
CA GLY A 152 12.49 2.58 -7.09
C GLY A 152 12.12 3.79 -7.91
N LYS A 153 12.16 3.60 -9.22
CA LYS A 153 11.74 4.54 -10.25
C LYS A 153 10.69 3.91 -11.13
N ALA A 154 9.81 4.75 -11.70
CA ALA A 154 8.85 4.35 -12.72
C ALA A 154 9.07 5.12 -14.02
N ASN A 155 9.10 4.38 -15.14
CA ASN A 155 9.24 4.91 -16.49
C ASN A 155 8.17 4.33 -17.38
N GLY A 156 7.61 5.14 -18.28
CA GLY A 156 6.55 4.72 -19.19
C GLY A 156 5.50 5.80 -19.37
N TRP A 157 4.24 5.44 -19.34
CA TRP A 157 3.16 6.39 -19.52
C TRP A 157 1.90 6.00 -18.74
N MET A 158 1.10 7.01 -18.43
CA MET A 158 -0.24 6.90 -17.88
C MET A 158 -1.18 7.81 -18.66
N GLU A 159 -2.41 7.35 -18.93
CA GLU A 159 -3.49 8.16 -19.48
C GLU A 159 -4.64 8.16 -18.49
N VAL A 160 -5.14 9.34 -18.15
CA VAL A 160 -6.26 9.50 -17.21
C VAL A 160 -7.25 10.49 -17.81
N ASP A 161 -8.50 10.06 -17.99
CA ASP A 161 -9.59 10.88 -18.55
C ASP A 161 -9.23 11.53 -19.90
N GLY A 162 -8.46 10.77 -20.73
CA GLY A 162 -7.99 11.21 -22.05
C GLY A 162 -6.71 12.04 -22.05
N GLU A 163 -6.19 12.43 -20.88
CA GLU A 163 -4.92 13.15 -20.76
C GLU A 163 -3.77 12.18 -20.54
N ARG A 164 -2.69 12.31 -21.32
CA ARG A 164 -1.53 11.43 -21.26
C ARG A 164 -0.36 12.11 -20.56
N PHE A 165 0.25 11.36 -19.64
CA PHE A 165 1.41 11.73 -18.84
C PHE A 165 2.55 10.79 -19.16
N GLU A 166 3.68 11.32 -19.61
CA GLU A 166 4.91 10.56 -19.78
C GLU A 166 5.67 10.54 -18.46
N ALA A 167 6.02 9.35 -18.01
CA ALA A 167 6.81 9.15 -16.81
C ALA A 167 8.27 8.94 -17.18
N VAL A 168 9.11 9.83 -16.68
CA VAL A 168 10.57 9.71 -16.78
C VAL A 168 11.13 9.84 -15.37
N ASP A 169 11.71 8.74 -14.88
CA ASP A 169 12.28 8.65 -13.52
C ASP A 169 11.34 9.13 -12.41
N TRP A 170 10.02 8.87 -12.54
CA TRP A 170 9.10 9.15 -11.44
C TRP A 170 9.51 8.37 -10.20
N PHE A 171 9.39 8.99 -9.04
CA PHE A 171 9.55 8.23 -7.80
C PHE A 171 8.56 7.08 -7.76
N ALA A 172 9.05 5.91 -7.37
CA ALA A 172 8.20 4.75 -7.18
C ALA A 172 8.57 4.01 -5.89
N TRP A 173 7.57 3.36 -5.34
CA TRP A 173 7.70 2.51 -4.17
C TRP A 173 6.80 1.31 -4.33
N ARG A 174 7.24 0.15 -3.88
CA ARG A 174 6.43 -1.07 -3.93
C ARG A 174 6.43 -1.82 -2.62
N ASP A 175 5.31 -2.53 -2.39
CA ASP A 175 5.07 -3.49 -1.31
C ASP A 175 4.74 -4.84 -1.94
N HIS A 176 5.35 -5.90 -1.46
CA HIS A 176 4.88 -7.26 -1.68
C HIS A 176 4.68 -7.90 -0.32
N SER A 177 3.45 -8.29 -0.02
CA SER A 177 3.06 -8.83 1.27
C SER A 177 2.18 -10.07 1.13
N TRP A 178 2.40 -11.06 2.00
CA TRP A 178 1.64 -12.32 2.00
C TRP A 178 1.43 -12.83 3.40
N GLY A 179 0.32 -13.54 3.60
CA GLY A 179 -0.06 -14.11 4.90
C GLY A 179 -1.49 -13.76 5.30
N VAL A 180 -1.75 -13.64 6.58
CA VAL A 180 -3.08 -13.41 7.14
C VAL A 180 -3.20 -11.99 7.68
N ARG A 181 -4.22 -11.25 7.24
CA ARG A 181 -4.52 -9.89 7.73
C ARG A 181 -5.99 -9.76 8.11
N PRO A 182 -6.31 -8.90 9.11
CA PRO A 182 -7.67 -8.75 9.62
C PRO A 182 -8.68 -8.13 8.65
N VAL A 183 -8.19 -7.44 7.62
CA VAL A 183 -9.00 -6.59 6.73
C VAL A 183 -9.31 -7.22 5.38
N VAL A 184 -9.01 -8.49 5.21
CA VAL A 184 -9.23 -9.23 3.96
C VAL A 184 -10.07 -10.49 4.20
N GLY A 185 -10.69 -11.03 3.15
CA GLY A 185 -11.42 -12.28 3.19
C GLY A 185 -12.88 -12.19 3.64
N GLY A 186 -13.46 -11.00 3.71
CA GLY A 186 -14.87 -10.80 4.03
C GLY A 186 -15.27 -11.24 5.45
N PHE A 187 -16.57 -11.40 5.68
CA PHE A 187 -17.14 -11.83 6.96
C PHE A 187 -17.14 -13.36 7.08
N GLU A 188 -16.70 -13.86 8.24
CA GLU A 188 -16.73 -15.28 8.57
C GLU A 188 -17.87 -15.59 9.56
N PRO A 189 -19.01 -16.09 9.09
CA PRO A 189 -20.18 -16.28 9.95
C PRO A 189 -20.03 -17.36 11.01
N PHE A 190 -19.14 -18.34 10.80
CA PHE A 190 -19.01 -19.51 11.68
C PHE A 190 -18.20 -19.24 12.95
N THR A 191 -17.30 -18.29 12.94
CA THR A 191 -16.46 -17.97 14.11
C THR A 191 -16.93 -16.73 14.85
N GLY A 192 -18.03 -16.14 14.44
CA GLY A 192 -18.64 -14.96 15.06
C GLY A 192 -18.03 -13.66 14.62
N THR A 193 -17.58 -12.84 15.52
CA THR A 193 -17.15 -11.48 15.23
C THR A 193 -16.00 -11.42 14.28
N GLN A 194 -16.24 -10.80 13.14
CA GLN A 194 -15.21 -10.17 12.39
C GLN A 194 -15.26 -8.68 12.66
N THR A 195 -14.13 -8.11 12.97
CA THR A 195 -14.00 -6.66 12.86
C THR A 195 -14.13 -6.31 11.39
N ALA A 196 -15.30 -5.83 11.02
CA ALA A 196 -15.53 -5.32 9.68
C ALA A 196 -14.49 -4.26 9.36
N GLY A 197 -13.78 -4.49 8.29
CA GLY A 197 -12.99 -3.55 7.52
C GLY A 197 -12.10 -2.58 8.28
N GLY A 198 -10.96 -2.40 7.76
CA GLY A 198 -10.10 -1.31 8.14
C GLY A 198 -8.97 -1.67 9.09
N VAL A 199 -7.92 -0.94 8.91
CA VAL A 199 -6.80 -0.86 9.82
C VAL A 199 -7.33 -0.72 11.23
N ALA A 200 -6.95 -1.63 12.08
CA ALA A 200 -7.27 -1.74 13.50
C ALA A 200 -8.40 -0.82 13.98
N SER A 201 -9.60 -1.37 14.13
CA SER A 201 -10.68 -0.61 14.75
C SER A 201 -10.23 -0.10 16.12
N ALA A 202 -10.85 0.93 16.64
CA ALA A 202 -10.60 1.41 18.00
C ALA A 202 -10.71 0.28 19.05
N ALA A 203 -11.54 -0.75 18.78
CA ALA A 203 -11.62 -1.98 19.57
C ALA A 203 -10.34 -2.84 19.51
N GLN A 204 -9.51 -2.72 18.46
CA GLN A 204 -8.25 -3.45 18.33
C GLN A 204 -7.08 -2.72 19.00
N THR A 205 -7.12 -1.40 19.03
CA THR A 205 -6.13 -0.56 19.71
C THR A 205 -6.55 -0.21 21.14
N GLY A 206 -7.82 -0.47 21.51
CA GLY A 206 -8.43 0.04 22.73
C GLY A 206 -8.36 1.56 22.75
N ASP A 207 -8.43 2.16 23.95
CA ASP A 207 -8.25 3.62 24.13
C ASP A 207 -6.82 4.10 23.87
N ARG A 208 -5.91 3.22 23.42
CA ARG A 208 -4.48 3.54 23.30
C ARG A 208 -4.11 4.32 22.06
N GLY A 209 -4.94 4.28 21.01
CA GLY A 209 -4.60 4.86 19.70
C GLY A 209 -3.47 4.11 18.97
N LEU A 210 -3.30 4.43 17.69
CA LEU A 210 -2.20 3.93 16.86
C LEU A 210 -1.65 5.08 16.02
N PHE A 211 -0.35 5.27 16.08
CA PHE A 211 0.41 6.06 15.12
C PHE A 211 1.35 5.13 14.36
N LEU A 212 1.24 5.14 13.05
CA LEU A 212 2.09 4.37 12.17
C LEU A 212 2.57 5.27 11.04
N ILE A 213 3.86 5.25 10.76
CA ILE A 213 4.46 5.95 9.63
C ILE A 213 5.35 4.98 8.85
N TYR A 214 5.19 4.98 7.53
CA TYR A 214 6.20 4.51 6.59
C TYR A 214 6.90 5.73 6.01
N PHE A 215 8.17 5.56 5.66
CA PHE A 215 8.93 6.61 5.03
C PHE A 215 9.91 5.98 4.02
N GLY A 216 9.41 5.80 2.79
CA GLY A 216 10.25 5.40 1.66
C GLY A 216 10.74 6.64 0.94
N PHE A 217 12.05 6.78 0.70
CA PHE A 217 12.63 8.00 0.14
C PHE A 217 13.83 7.75 -0.78
N SER A 218 14.08 8.68 -1.69
CA SER A 218 15.29 8.70 -2.51
C SER A 218 15.56 10.10 -3.07
N ASN A 219 16.86 10.46 -3.15
CA ASN A 219 17.35 11.59 -3.94
C ASN A 219 18.28 11.15 -5.09
N GLY A 220 18.28 9.84 -5.40
CA GLY A 220 19.15 9.25 -6.41
C GLY A 220 20.56 8.89 -5.95
N VAL A 221 21.03 9.47 -4.83
CA VAL A 221 22.33 9.19 -4.20
C VAL A 221 22.15 8.47 -2.87
N GLN A 222 21.15 8.89 -2.12
CA GLN A 222 20.74 8.31 -0.85
C GLN A 222 19.28 7.84 -0.96
N ALA A 223 18.98 6.69 -0.39
CA ALA A 223 17.63 6.14 -0.37
C ALA A 223 17.43 5.29 0.89
N GLY A 224 16.17 5.01 1.23
CA GLY A 224 15.84 4.15 2.35
C GLY A 224 14.35 3.90 2.48
N ASP A 225 14.02 2.95 3.36
CA ASP A 225 12.64 2.65 3.76
C ASP A 225 12.61 2.36 5.26
N ILE A 226 11.73 3.04 5.98
CA ILE A 226 11.62 2.94 7.44
C ILE A 226 10.15 2.80 7.80
N GLN A 227 9.87 1.99 8.81
CA GLN A 227 8.57 1.88 9.44
C GLN A 227 8.66 2.07 10.95
N ILE A 228 7.78 2.91 11.49
CA ILE A 228 7.63 3.12 12.93
C ILE A 228 6.17 2.87 13.31
N LYS A 229 5.96 2.19 14.46
CA LYS A 229 4.63 2.06 15.08
C LYS A 229 4.73 2.46 16.54
N GLU A 230 3.77 3.29 16.96
CA GLU A 230 3.66 3.80 18.31
C GLU A 230 2.20 3.80 18.78
N ASP A 231 1.98 3.70 20.06
CA ASP A 231 0.65 3.92 20.63
C ASP A 231 0.34 5.43 20.74
N GLY A 232 -0.87 5.77 21.13
CA GLY A 232 -1.30 7.18 21.27
C GLY A 232 -0.51 7.99 22.32
N SER A 233 0.19 7.32 23.25
CA SER A 233 1.08 7.97 24.22
C SER A 233 2.47 8.30 23.64
N GLY A 234 2.78 7.73 22.47
CA GLY A 234 4.10 7.84 21.85
C GLY A 234 5.06 6.70 22.22
N LYS A 235 4.59 5.69 22.92
CA LYS A 235 5.41 4.50 23.19
C LYS A 235 5.58 3.69 21.91
N ARG A 236 6.83 3.63 21.42
CA ARG A 236 7.20 2.83 20.27
C ARG A 236 7.20 1.35 20.62
N PHE A 237 6.63 0.55 19.73
CA PHE A 237 6.62 -0.91 19.81
C PHE A 237 7.11 -1.58 18.52
N PHE A 238 7.42 -0.80 17.48
CA PHE A 238 8.01 -1.29 16.26
C PHE A 238 8.89 -0.22 15.63
N LEU A 239 10.10 -0.59 15.23
CA LEU A 239 11.00 0.16 14.37
C LEU A 239 11.74 -0.84 13.51
N ASP A 240 11.65 -0.65 12.21
CA ASP A 240 12.39 -1.42 11.23
C ASP A 240 12.74 -0.52 10.05
N GLY A 241 13.92 -0.70 9.46
CA GLY A 241 14.33 0.07 8.31
C GLY A 241 15.81 0.02 8.02
N GLU A 242 16.09 0.31 6.76
CA GLU A 242 17.45 0.38 6.22
C GLU A 242 17.59 1.61 5.33
N VAL A 243 18.78 2.17 5.32
CA VAL A 243 19.19 3.25 4.42
C VAL A 243 20.39 2.83 3.60
N TYR A 244 20.57 3.50 2.47
CA TYR A 244 21.62 3.18 1.50
C TYR A 244 22.23 4.45 0.92
N ASN A 245 23.54 4.48 0.79
CA ASN A 245 24.13 5.21 -0.30
C ASN A 245 23.93 4.33 -1.53
N VAL A 246 23.25 4.82 -2.57
CA VAL A 246 22.80 4.01 -3.72
C VAL A 246 23.98 3.28 -4.35
N GLY A 247 23.84 1.96 -4.53
CA GLY A 247 24.91 1.07 -4.97
C GLY A 247 25.81 0.55 -3.85
N GLY A 248 25.66 1.04 -2.61
CA GLY A 248 26.36 0.56 -1.42
C GLY A 248 25.56 -0.48 -0.61
N PRO A 249 26.14 -0.99 0.47
CA PRO A 249 25.47 -1.93 1.37
C PRO A 249 24.37 -1.26 2.18
N ALA A 250 23.43 -2.08 2.67
CA ALA A 250 22.42 -1.66 3.63
C ALA A 250 23.06 -1.18 4.94
N ILE A 251 22.51 -0.10 5.48
CA ILE A 251 22.87 0.42 6.81
C ILE A 251 21.58 0.40 7.63
N ARG A 252 21.54 -0.41 8.68
CA ARG A 252 20.36 -0.56 9.53
C ARG A 252 20.10 0.70 10.34
N VAL A 253 18.85 1.10 10.45
CA VAL A 253 18.37 2.13 11.37
C VAL A 253 18.26 1.50 12.77
N VAL A 254 18.98 2.07 13.76
CA VAL A 254 18.98 1.57 15.15
C VAL A 254 18.08 2.37 16.06
N ASP A 255 17.86 3.65 15.76
CA ASP A 255 16.86 4.50 16.41
C ASP A 255 16.34 5.57 15.44
N ALA A 256 15.14 6.07 15.71
CA ALA A 256 14.52 7.12 14.91
C ALA A 256 13.71 8.07 15.82
N ARG A 257 13.88 9.36 15.62
CA ARG A 257 13.11 10.41 16.29
C ARG A 257 12.37 11.20 15.24
N HIS A 258 11.09 11.47 15.46
CA HIS A 258 10.28 12.23 14.50
C HIS A 258 9.58 13.40 15.17
N HIS A 259 9.31 14.43 14.38
CA HIS A 259 8.43 15.53 14.71
C HIS A 259 7.47 15.78 13.55
N ILE A 260 6.17 15.76 13.83
CA ILE A 260 5.10 15.86 12.86
C ILE A 260 4.26 17.08 13.16
N GLU A 261 4.14 17.96 12.19
CA GLU A 261 3.18 19.08 12.21
C GLU A 261 1.98 18.71 11.34
N PHE A 262 0.78 18.77 11.92
CA PHE A 262 -0.46 18.48 11.20
C PHE A 262 -1.06 19.74 10.60
N GLN A 263 -1.77 19.57 9.49
CA GLN A 263 -2.61 20.64 8.92
C GLN A 263 -3.75 20.94 9.91
N PRO A 264 -4.07 22.21 10.16
CA PRO A 264 -5.06 22.58 11.17
C PRO A 264 -6.40 21.86 10.99
N GLY A 265 -6.88 21.25 12.07
CA GLY A 265 -8.15 20.53 12.11
C GLY A 265 -8.17 19.18 11.39
N THR A 266 -7.04 18.69 10.92
CA THR A 266 -6.93 17.41 10.17
C THR A 266 -5.95 16.45 10.82
N ARG A 267 -5.90 15.21 10.29
CA ARG A 267 -4.86 14.21 10.60
C ARG A 267 -3.86 14.04 9.44
N LEU A 268 -3.83 14.99 8.53
CA LEU A 268 -2.85 15.06 7.45
C LEU A 268 -1.66 15.89 7.90
N PHE A 269 -0.46 15.41 7.67
CA PHE A 269 0.72 16.19 8.05
C PHE A 269 0.96 17.35 7.06
N ALA A 270 1.45 18.45 7.61
CA ALA A 270 1.97 19.59 6.85
C ALA A 270 3.49 19.47 6.65
N THR A 271 4.19 19.04 7.70
CA THR A 271 5.62 18.71 7.68
C THR A 271 5.88 17.49 8.53
N ALA A 272 6.83 16.66 8.10
CA ALA A 272 7.36 15.56 8.88
C ALA A 272 8.88 15.62 8.84
N THR A 273 9.52 15.73 10.01
CA THR A 273 10.96 15.59 10.14
C THR A 273 11.31 14.31 10.86
N MET A 274 12.44 13.72 10.50
CA MET A 274 12.93 12.50 11.12
C MET A 274 14.44 12.50 11.21
N GLU A 275 14.97 12.12 12.35
CA GLU A 275 16.39 11.84 12.58
C GLU A 275 16.54 10.33 12.72
N LEU A 276 17.47 9.76 11.97
CA LEU A 276 17.76 8.33 11.94
C LEU A 276 19.15 8.08 12.47
N ASP A 277 19.29 7.40 13.58
CA ASP A 277 20.58 6.92 14.05
C ASP A 277 20.89 5.58 13.39
N LEU A 278 22.04 5.46 12.78
CA LEU A 278 22.43 4.33 11.96
C LEU A 278 23.45 3.44 12.66
N ALA A 279 23.47 2.17 12.29
CA ALA A 279 24.36 1.18 12.86
C ALA A 279 25.86 1.47 12.63
N ASN A 280 26.19 2.31 11.65
CA ASN A 280 27.55 2.77 11.39
C ASN A 280 27.96 4.02 12.21
N GLY A 281 27.06 4.53 13.07
CA GLY A 281 27.28 5.70 13.93
C GLY A 281 26.94 7.05 13.28
N GLU A 282 26.48 7.06 12.03
CA GLU A 282 25.96 8.28 11.39
C GLU A 282 24.55 8.59 11.86
N THR A 283 24.15 9.85 11.75
CA THR A 283 22.75 10.29 11.88
C THR A 283 22.33 10.94 10.57
N TRP A 284 21.20 10.46 10.00
CA TRP A 284 20.59 11.08 8.84
C TRP A 284 19.40 11.93 9.23
N HIS A 285 19.22 13.04 8.51
CA HIS A 285 18.11 13.98 8.72
C HIS A 285 17.19 13.97 7.50
N LEU A 286 15.91 13.71 7.73
CA LEU A 286 14.87 13.72 6.72
C LEU A 286 13.87 14.83 7.03
N LYS A 287 13.38 15.50 5.98
CA LYS A 287 12.29 16.46 6.09
C LYS A 287 11.37 16.30 4.90
N ALA A 288 10.10 16.00 5.13
CA ALA A 288 9.10 15.77 4.09
C ALA A 288 7.99 16.82 4.14
N LYS A 289 7.51 17.19 2.95
CA LYS A 289 6.34 18.05 2.74
C LYS A 289 5.43 17.41 1.70
N PRO A 290 4.09 17.39 1.90
CA PRO A 290 3.16 16.89 0.90
C PRO A 290 3.23 17.66 -0.40
N VAL A 291 3.07 16.96 -1.52
CA VAL A 291 2.78 17.49 -2.84
C VAL A 291 1.49 16.85 -3.34
N GLY A 292 0.59 17.64 -3.89
CA GLY A 292 -0.71 17.14 -4.32
C GLY A 292 -1.65 16.79 -3.16
N LYS A 293 -2.70 16.04 -3.47
CA LYS A 293 -3.70 15.57 -2.51
C LYS A 293 -3.36 14.17 -2.00
N PRO A 294 -3.72 13.83 -0.75
CA PRO A 294 -3.53 12.49 -0.24
C PRO A 294 -4.42 11.48 -0.97
N TRP A 295 -3.91 10.25 -1.15
CA TRP A 295 -4.69 9.14 -1.68
C TRP A 295 -5.81 8.74 -0.72
N ALA A 296 -6.98 8.45 -1.27
CA ALA A 296 -8.00 7.70 -0.57
C ALA A 296 -7.84 6.21 -0.90
N PHE A 297 -7.15 5.48 -0.05
CA PHE A 297 -6.84 4.06 -0.27
C PHE A 297 -8.09 3.17 -0.43
N PHE A 298 -9.19 3.65 0.06
CA PHE A 298 -10.53 3.11 -0.14
C PHE A 298 -10.87 2.86 -1.62
N GLY A 299 -10.40 3.71 -2.55
CA GLY A 299 -10.57 3.52 -4.00
C GLY A 299 -9.92 2.24 -4.55
N SER A 300 -9.03 1.61 -3.81
CA SER A 300 -8.44 0.33 -4.15
C SER A 300 -9.32 -0.90 -3.86
N GLY A 301 -10.54 -0.70 -3.35
CA GLY A 301 -11.43 -1.78 -2.90
C GLY A 301 -11.21 -2.22 -1.45
N MET A 302 -10.20 -1.67 -0.75
CA MET A 302 -10.01 -1.92 0.67
C MET A 302 -11.08 -1.19 1.50
N ASP A 303 -11.21 -1.57 2.77
CA ASP A 303 -12.09 -0.92 3.75
C ASP A 303 -13.54 -0.75 3.30
N GLY A 304 -14.09 -1.74 2.58
CA GLY A 304 -15.44 -1.65 2.03
C GLY A 304 -15.53 -0.78 0.78
N GLY A 305 -14.46 -0.69 -0.01
CA GLY A 305 -14.37 0.16 -1.19
C GLY A 305 -15.03 -0.40 -2.46
N PHE A 306 -15.49 -1.63 -2.47
CA PHE A 306 -16.35 -2.14 -3.55
C PHE A 306 -17.79 -1.64 -3.38
N PHE A 307 -18.57 -1.62 -4.46
CA PHE A 307 -19.96 -1.12 -4.45
C PHE A 307 -20.90 -1.92 -3.54
N ASP A 308 -20.56 -3.18 -3.26
CA ASP A 308 -21.27 -4.01 -2.27
C ASP A 308 -20.98 -3.63 -0.82
N GLY A 309 -20.13 -2.63 -0.59
CA GLY A 309 -19.71 -2.20 0.73
C GLY A 309 -18.74 -3.16 1.45
N GLN A 310 -18.27 -4.21 0.76
CA GLN A 310 -17.32 -5.17 1.28
C GLN A 310 -15.88 -4.84 0.84
N GLY A 311 -14.91 -5.37 1.56
CA GLY A 311 -13.49 -5.23 1.23
C GLY A 311 -13.00 -6.28 0.23
N GLN A 312 -11.70 -6.35 0.08
CA GLN A 312 -11.03 -7.31 -0.79
C GLN A 312 -11.17 -8.76 -0.30
N GLY A 313 -11.02 -9.72 -1.23
CA GLY A 313 -11.02 -11.16 -0.95
C GLY A 313 -12.40 -11.80 -0.83
N VAL A 314 -13.45 -11.13 -1.27
CA VAL A 314 -14.82 -11.63 -1.30
C VAL A 314 -15.13 -12.19 -2.68
N TYR A 315 -15.69 -13.39 -2.74
CA TYR A 315 -16.15 -13.96 -4.01
C TYR A 315 -17.44 -13.25 -4.45
N ARG A 316 -17.38 -12.49 -5.55
CA ARG A 316 -18.47 -11.63 -6.01
C ARG A 316 -19.18 -12.16 -7.26
N SER A 317 -18.45 -12.78 -8.16
CA SER A 317 -18.94 -13.18 -9.46
C SER A 317 -18.22 -14.42 -9.98
N SER A 318 -18.85 -15.20 -10.85
CA SER A 318 -18.20 -16.24 -11.65
C SER A 318 -17.45 -15.69 -12.87
N GLU A 319 -17.59 -14.39 -13.14
CA GLU A 319 -17.00 -13.69 -14.27
C GLU A 319 -16.24 -12.46 -13.78
N LEU A 320 -15.52 -11.78 -14.67
CA LEU A 320 -14.83 -10.53 -14.36
C LEU A 320 -15.85 -9.45 -13.97
N LEU A 321 -15.75 -8.96 -12.76
CA LEU A 321 -16.39 -7.74 -12.29
C LEU A 321 -15.45 -6.56 -12.50
N THR A 322 -15.96 -5.47 -13.08
CA THR A 322 -15.24 -4.19 -13.18
C THR A 322 -16.08 -3.11 -12.52
N GLU A 323 -15.49 -2.39 -11.57
CA GLU A 323 -16.12 -1.24 -10.95
C GLU A 323 -15.27 0.01 -11.18
N VAL A 324 -15.93 1.12 -11.51
CA VAL A 324 -15.30 2.41 -11.81
C VAL A 324 -16.02 3.50 -11.06
N ASP A 325 -15.28 4.32 -10.35
CA ASP A 325 -15.81 5.56 -9.76
C ASP A 325 -14.74 6.66 -9.70
N VAL A 326 -15.19 7.87 -9.41
CA VAL A 326 -14.36 9.05 -9.28
C VAL A 326 -14.73 9.75 -7.98
N TYR A 327 -13.72 9.96 -7.12
CA TYR A 327 -13.90 10.66 -5.86
C TYR A 327 -13.56 12.13 -6.03
N ASP A 328 -14.38 13.01 -5.44
CA ASP A 328 -14.04 14.40 -5.24
C ASP A 328 -13.14 14.52 -4.00
N MET A 329 -11.91 14.95 -4.24
CA MET A 329 -10.85 15.11 -3.25
C MET A 329 -10.61 16.58 -2.89
N SER A 330 -11.56 17.48 -3.18
CA SER A 330 -11.42 18.92 -2.91
C SER A 330 -11.25 19.22 -1.43
N GLU A 331 -11.97 18.51 -0.57
CA GLU A 331 -11.80 18.60 0.87
C GLU A 331 -10.57 17.79 1.35
N PRO A 332 -9.80 18.28 2.34
CA PRO A 332 -8.54 17.64 2.72
C PRO A 332 -8.71 16.22 3.29
N GLU A 333 -9.72 15.97 4.11
CA GLU A 333 -9.92 14.66 4.73
C GLU A 333 -11.22 13.96 4.33
N ILE A 334 -12.17 14.69 3.75
CA ILE A 334 -13.49 14.15 3.38
C ILE A 334 -13.47 13.77 1.91
N ILE A 335 -13.98 12.59 1.61
CA ILE A 335 -14.23 12.14 0.25
C ILE A 335 -15.72 12.33 -0.04
N ASN A 336 -16.05 13.11 -1.06
CA ASN A 336 -17.38 13.22 -1.59
C ASN A 336 -17.59 12.09 -2.60
N MET A 337 -18.50 11.17 -2.25
CA MET A 337 -18.80 9.98 -3.04
C MET A 337 -19.75 10.32 -4.20
N PRO A 338 -19.73 9.52 -5.30
CA PRO A 338 -20.63 9.73 -6.44
C PRO A 338 -22.13 9.67 -6.10
N ASP A 339 -22.49 8.96 -5.04
CA ASP A 339 -23.87 8.84 -4.54
C ASP A 339 -24.32 10.03 -3.67
N GLY A 340 -23.46 11.04 -3.51
CA GLY A 340 -23.69 12.21 -2.67
C GLY A 340 -23.40 12.00 -1.18
N SER A 341 -23.01 10.81 -0.77
CA SER A 341 -22.55 10.54 0.59
C SER A 341 -21.12 11.08 0.81
N THR A 342 -20.71 11.20 2.06
CA THR A 342 -19.34 11.55 2.41
C THR A 342 -18.70 10.43 3.22
N ARG A 343 -17.39 10.24 3.03
CA ARG A 343 -16.59 9.30 3.82
C ARG A 343 -15.36 9.99 4.39
N LEU A 344 -14.99 9.55 5.58
CA LEU A 344 -13.76 9.93 6.25
C LEU A 344 -12.84 8.69 6.28
N PRO A 345 -11.98 8.49 5.27
CA PRO A 345 -11.11 7.33 5.26
C PRO A 345 -10.08 7.44 6.38
N LYS A 346 -9.91 6.35 7.10
CA LYS A 346 -8.89 6.23 8.16
C LYS A 346 -7.47 6.24 7.62
N HIS A 347 -7.34 5.93 6.35
CA HIS A 347 -6.09 5.70 5.66
C HIS A 347 -6.00 6.63 4.46
N ARG A 348 -5.19 7.66 4.59
CA ARG A 348 -4.86 8.60 3.51
C ARG A 348 -3.35 8.76 3.42
N GLU A 349 -2.83 8.53 2.25
CA GLU A 349 -1.41 8.52 1.99
C GLU A 349 -1.02 9.74 1.19
N GLN A 350 0.05 10.40 1.60
CA GLN A 350 0.50 11.64 1.01
C GLN A 350 1.78 11.43 0.19
N LEU A 351 1.76 11.89 -1.05
CA LEU A 351 2.94 12.01 -1.90
C LEU A 351 3.75 13.20 -1.40
N THR A 352 5.07 13.09 -1.38
CA THR A 352 5.92 14.08 -0.74
C THR A 352 7.18 14.38 -1.54
N VAL A 353 7.61 15.63 -1.47
CA VAL A 353 9.02 15.98 -1.66
C VAL A 353 9.71 15.89 -0.31
N CYS A 354 10.97 15.55 -0.32
CA CYS A 354 11.76 15.49 0.91
C CYS A 354 13.17 16.10 0.74
N GLU A 355 13.77 16.43 1.85
CA GLU A 355 15.19 16.71 1.95
C GLU A 355 15.85 15.54 2.71
N ILE A 356 16.91 14.98 2.18
CA ILE A 356 17.72 13.92 2.79
C ILE A 356 19.09 14.53 3.04
N ASN A 357 19.46 14.76 4.30
CA ASN A 357 20.71 15.44 4.68
C ASN A 357 20.92 16.78 3.95
N GLY A 358 19.82 17.53 3.74
CA GLY A 358 19.86 18.83 3.05
C GLY A 358 19.85 18.76 1.52
N VAL A 359 19.73 17.57 0.93
CA VAL A 359 19.62 17.36 -0.53
C VAL A 359 18.17 17.01 -0.90
N GLU A 360 17.61 17.71 -1.89
CA GLU A 360 16.27 17.46 -2.35
C GLU A 360 16.09 16.05 -2.92
N GLY A 361 14.92 15.46 -2.69
CA GLY A 361 14.51 14.15 -3.14
C GLY A 361 12.99 14.00 -3.08
N GLN A 362 12.54 12.78 -3.26
CA GLN A 362 11.12 12.42 -3.19
C GLN A 362 10.91 11.33 -2.14
N ALA A 363 9.71 11.30 -1.58
CA ALA A 363 9.35 10.29 -0.60
C ALA A 363 7.87 9.93 -0.70
N TYR A 364 7.55 8.73 -0.31
CA TYR A 364 6.21 8.27 -0.05
C TYR A 364 6.05 8.05 1.46
N VAL A 365 5.12 8.77 2.06
CA VAL A 365 4.95 8.80 3.52
C VAL A 365 3.51 8.46 3.92
N PRO A 366 3.11 7.19 3.84
CA PRO A 366 1.86 6.73 4.43
C PRO A 366 1.87 6.94 5.94
N MET A 367 0.83 7.58 6.43
CA MET A 367 0.68 7.86 7.85
C MET A 367 -0.72 7.46 8.33
N PHE A 368 -0.76 6.62 9.37
CA PHE A 368 -1.99 6.19 10.01
C PHE A 368 -2.06 6.80 11.40
N VAL A 369 -3.06 7.64 11.59
CA VAL A 369 -3.28 8.36 12.85
C VAL A 369 -4.66 7.98 13.35
N ILE A 370 -4.74 6.92 14.14
CA ILE A 370 -6.00 6.29 14.56
C ILE A 370 -6.21 6.51 16.06
N GLY A 371 -7.48 6.76 16.44
CA GLY A 371 -7.88 6.94 17.81
C GLY A 371 -7.29 8.19 18.45
N LYS A 372 -7.25 8.23 19.75
CA LYS A 372 -6.77 9.37 20.55
C LYS A 372 -5.25 9.52 20.44
N GLN A 373 -4.79 10.71 20.10
CA GLN A 373 -3.36 11.06 20.00
C GLN A 373 -3.05 12.32 20.82
N PRO A 374 -2.98 12.22 22.15
CA PRO A 374 -2.82 13.39 23.04
C PRO A 374 -1.57 14.21 22.76
N ARG A 375 -0.47 13.55 22.41
CA ARG A 375 0.81 14.22 22.09
C ARG A 375 0.75 15.14 20.87
N PHE A 376 -0.22 14.92 19.98
CA PHE A 376 -0.47 15.76 18.83
C PHE A 376 -1.69 16.68 19.01
N GLY A 377 -2.33 16.65 20.20
CA GLY A 377 -3.55 17.40 20.45
C GLY A 377 -4.78 16.88 19.67
N LEU A 378 -4.71 15.66 19.14
CA LEU A 378 -5.78 15.09 18.33
C LEU A 378 -6.75 14.28 19.19
N PRO A 379 -8.07 14.59 19.16
CA PRO A 379 -9.09 13.87 19.91
C PRO A 379 -9.27 12.44 19.41
N ASP A 380 -10.09 11.66 20.07
CA ASP A 380 -10.53 10.35 19.58
C ASP A 380 -11.39 10.50 18.30
N ARG A 381 -11.02 9.76 17.27
CA ARG A 381 -11.69 9.82 15.98
C ARG A 381 -11.38 8.59 15.15
#